data_ad7e1b499a9f2fea2d023632280e981d
#
_entry.id   ad7e1b499a9f2fea2d023632280e981d
#
_cell.length_a   1.000
_cell.length_b   1.000
_cell.length_c   1.000
_cell.angle_alpha   90.00
_cell.angle_beta   90.00
_cell.angle_gamma   90.00
#
_symmetry.space_group_name_H-M   'P 1'
#
loop_
_entity.id
_entity.type
_entity.pdbx_description
1 polymer ?
#
loop_
_entity_poly.entity_id
_entity_poly.type
_entity_poly.pdbx_seq_one_letter_code
_entity_poly.pdbx_strand_id
1 'polypeptide(L)'
;MRRQIVIILCLLMIMTITGCNKSGYTQISMQEAVSMMQEESGYIILDVRTPEEFAERHIPDAINIPNEVIGKEEIAELPDKEQMILVYCRSGNRSKQASEKLAALGYTNVYEFGGIIDWTGDTVSE
;
A
#
# COMPACT_ATOMS: atom_id res chain seq x y z
N MET A 1 -49.13 -3.07 15.86
CA MET A 1 -48.74 -3.58 14.52
C MET A 1 -47.89 -2.60 13.69
N ARG A 2 -48.08 -1.31 13.82
CA ARG A 2 -47.31 -0.32 13.02
C ARG A 2 -45.86 -0.13 13.51
N ARG A 3 -45.58 -0.51 14.73
CA ARG A 3 -44.20 -0.39 15.29
C ARG A 3 -43.24 -1.48 14.83
N GLN A 4 -43.76 -2.59 14.36
CA GLN A 4 -42.95 -3.71 13.91
C GLN A 4 -42.39 -3.52 12.47
N ILE A 5 -43.07 -2.75 11.65
CA ILE A 5 -42.71 -2.53 10.24
C ILE A 5 -41.51 -1.55 10.14
N VAL A 6 -41.39 -0.63 11.09
CA VAL A 6 -40.31 0.37 11.08
C VAL A 6 -38.96 -0.25 11.45
N ILE A 7 -38.99 -1.29 12.28
CA ILE A 7 -37.75 -1.95 12.72
C ILE A 7 -37.17 -2.82 11.60
N ILE A 8 -38.01 -3.37 10.75
CA ILE A 8 -37.57 -4.20 9.61
C ILE A 8 -36.96 -3.35 8.51
N LEU A 9 -37.42 -2.11 8.36
CA LEU A 9 -36.87 -1.22 7.34
C LEU A 9 -35.49 -0.64 7.70
N CYS A 10 -35.18 -0.57 8.99
CA CYS A 10 -33.85 -0.11 9.44
C CYS A 10 -32.77 -1.20 9.36
N LEU A 11 -33.17 -2.46 9.29
CA LEU A 11 -32.22 -3.58 9.22
C LEU A 11 -31.73 -3.85 7.79
N LEU A 12 -32.37 -3.26 6.79
CA LEU A 12 -32.03 -3.47 5.38
C LEU A 12 -31.04 -2.43 4.83
N MET A 13 -30.58 -1.48 5.65
CA MET A 13 -29.62 -0.46 5.24
C MET A 13 -28.18 -0.71 5.70
N ILE A 14 -27.89 -1.91 6.21
CA ILE A 14 -26.51 -2.35 6.31
C ILE A 14 -26.16 -3.13 5.05
N MET A 15 -26.31 -2.48 3.93
CA MET A 15 -25.65 -2.93 2.72
C MET A 15 -24.19 -2.48 2.81
N THR A 16 -23.42 -3.35 3.37
CA THR A 16 -22.02 -3.59 3.02
C THR A 16 -21.57 -2.80 1.80
N ILE A 17 -20.85 -1.75 2.05
CA ILE A 17 -19.95 -1.23 1.06
C ILE A 17 -18.83 -2.27 0.99
N THR A 18 -19.07 -3.33 0.25
CA THR A 18 -17.99 -4.17 -0.21
C THR A 18 -17.29 -3.37 -1.28
N GLY A 19 -16.28 -2.62 -0.86
CA GLY A 19 -15.31 -2.11 -1.78
C GLY A 19 -14.66 -3.33 -2.44
N CYS A 20 -15.11 -3.66 -3.65
CA CYS A 20 -14.44 -4.65 -4.46
C CYS A 20 -13.08 -4.10 -4.89
N ASN A 21 -12.09 -4.29 -4.04
CA ASN A 21 -10.71 -4.08 -4.44
C ASN A 21 -10.26 -5.32 -5.21
N LYS A 22 -10.54 -5.32 -6.51
CA LYS A 22 -10.25 -6.46 -7.40
C LYS A 22 -8.76 -6.77 -7.51
N SER A 23 -7.90 -5.80 -7.20
CA SER A 23 -6.45 -5.94 -7.29
C SER A 23 -5.80 -6.50 -6.02
N GLY A 24 -6.52 -6.54 -4.90
CA GLY A 24 -5.97 -7.00 -3.63
C GLY A 24 -5.06 -5.99 -2.93
N TYR A 25 -4.79 -4.85 -3.53
CA TYR A 25 -4.11 -3.72 -2.90
C TYR A 25 -4.91 -2.44 -3.13
N THR A 26 -4.61 -1.40 -2.37
CA THR A 26 -5.28 -0.10 -2.48
C THR A 26 -4.35 0.91 -3.13
N GLN A 27 -4.82 1.57 -4.18
CA GLN A 27 -4.10 2.69 -4.78
C GLN A 27 -4.52 3.98 -4.09
N ILE A 28 -3.54 4.75 -3.61
CA ILE A 28 -3.76 6.03 -2.94
C ILE A 28 -2.96 7.13 -3.64
N SER A 29 -3.33 8.38 -3.38
CA SER A 29 -2.57 9.53 -3.86
C SER A 29 -1.29 9.72 -3.05
N MET A 30 -0.36 10.49 -3.59
CA MET A 30 0.84 10.93 -2.86
C MET A 30 0.46 11.65 -1.58
N GLN A 31 -0.57 12.49 -1.64
CA GLN A 31 -1.05 13.29 -0.52
C GLN A 31 -1.64 12.41 0.59
N GLU A 32 -2.40 11.38 0.22
CA GLU A 32 -2.93 10.39 1.16
C GLU A 32 -1.80 9.59 1.82
N ALA A 33 -0.77 9.23 1.06
CA ALA A 33 0.39 8.53 1.61
C ALA A 33 1.11 9.38 2.66
N VAL A 34 1.33 10.67 2.38
CA VAL A 34 1.93 11.60 3.35
C VAL A 34 1.09 11.69 4.62
N SER A 35 -0.23 11.79 4.49
CA SER A 35 -1.15 11.82 5.65
C SER A 35 -1.04 10.53 6.46
N MET A 36 -1.00 9.38 5.82
CA MET A 36 -0.83 8.08 6.50
C MET A 36 0.50 8.00 7.25
N MET A 37 1.58 8.49 6.65
CA MET A 37 2.89 8.54 7.28
C MET A 37 2.90 9.44 8.54
N GLN A 38 2.06 10.47 8.57
CA GLN A 38 1.94 11.37 9.71
C GLN A 38 1.03 10.83 10.81
N GLU A 39 -0.05 10.14 10.44
CA GLU A 39 -1.11 9.70 11.35
C GLU A 39 -0.92 8.29 11.87
N GLU A 40 -0.27 7.42 11.10
CA GLU A 40 -0.08 6.01 11.42
C GLU A 40 1.32 5.75 11.98
N SER A 41 1.47 4.61 12.62
CA SER A 41 2.76 4.10 13.07
C SER A 41 2.91 2.62 12.68
N GLY A 42 4.13 2.11 12.70
CA GLY A 42 4.39 0.72 12.40
C GLY A 42 4.24 0.33 10.93
N TYR A 43 4.17 1.29 10.02
CA TYR A 43 4.14 1.03 8.59
C TYR A 43 5.56 0.85 8.03
N ILE A 44 5.65 0.18 6.89
CA ILE A 44 6.87 0.07 6.10
C ILE A 44 6.70 0.89 4.82
N ILE A 45 7.69 1.70 4.50
CA ILE A 45 7.80 2.35 3.19
C ILE A 45 8.68 1.46 2.32
N LEU A 46 8.13 0.97 1.21
CA LEU A 46 8.79 0.02 0.33
C LEU A 46 9.10 0.64 -1.02
N ASP A 47 10.39 0.81 -1.28
CA ASP A 47 10.92 1.24 -2.58
C ASP A 47 11.19 -0.01 -3.42
N VAL A 48 10.50 -0.14 -4.55
CA VAL A 48 10.62 -1.31 -5.43
C VAL A 48 11.43 -1.03 -6.69
N ARG A 49 12.21 0.05 -6.66
CA ARG A 49 13.16 0.39 -7.72
C ARG A 49 14.43 -0.46 -7.61
N THR A 50 15.37 -0.24 -8.51
CA THR A 50 16.66 -0.93 -8.45
C THR A 50 17.48 -0.47 -7.23
N PRO A 51 18.43 -1.29 -6.76
CA PRO A 51 19.34 -0.87 -5.68
C PRO A 51 20.12 0.40 -5.99
N GLU A 52 20.50 0.60 -7.25
CA GLU A 52 21.23 1.79 -7.70
C GLU A 52 20.37 3.05 -7.60
N GLU A 53 19.12 2.98 -8.03
CA GLU A 53 18.16 4.09 -7.89
C GLU A 53 17.93 4.44 -6.42
N PHE A 54 17.78 3.42 -5.58
CA PHE A 54 17.59 3.58 -4.13
C PHE A 54 18.79 4.25 -3.48
N ALA A 55 20.00 3.81 -3.78
CA ALA A 55 21.23 4.37 -3.23
C ALA A 55 21.43 5.84 -3.62
N GLU A 56 21.07 6.19 -4.85
CA GLU A 56 21.16 7.56 -5.35
C GLU A 56 20.25 8.51 -4.56
N ARG A 57 19.00 8.07 -4.32
CA ARG A 57 18.04 8.88 -3.57
C ARG A 57 16.80 8.03 -3.25
N HIS A 58 16.30 8.13 -2.03
CA HIS A 58 15.06 7.47 -1.62
C HIS A 58 14.32 8.25 -0.53
N ILE A 59 13.06 7.90 -0.31
CA ILE A 59 12.27 8.48 0.78
C ILE A 59 12.87 8.04 2.11
N PRO A 60 13.04 8.95 3.09
CA PRO A 60 13.59 8.57 4.40
C PRO A 60 12.86 7.39 5.01
N ASP A 61 13.60 6.49 5.66
CA ASP A 61 13.12 5.26 6.29
C ASP A 61 12.63 4.17 5.34
N ALA A 62 12.63 4.40 4.03
CA ALA A 62 12.25 3.37 3.07
C ALA A 62 13.26 2.23 3.05
N ILE A 63 12.76 1.01 2.85
CA ILE A 63 13.58 -0.15 2.53
C ILE A 63 13.47 -0.45 1.04
N ASN A 64 14.47 -1.11 0.47
CA ASN A 64 14.50 -1.45 -0.94
C ASN A 64 14.36 -2.94 -1.16
N ILE A 65 13.30 -3.32 -1.87
CA ILE A 65 13.11 -4.67 -2.40
C ILE A 65 12.70 -4.50 -3.86
N PRO A 66 13.59 -4.75 -4.82
CA PRO A 66 13.26 -4.53 -6.23
C PRO A 66 12.07 -5.35 -6.71
N ASN A 67 11.24 -4.75 -7.56
CA ASN A 67 10.04 -5.38 -8.10
C ASN A 67 10.32 -6.77 -8.70
N GLU A 68 11.42 -6.94 -9.40
CA GLU A 68 11.77 -8.19 -10.08
C GLU A 68 12.05 -9.36 -9.14
N VAL A 69 12.37 -9.11 -7.87
CA VAL A 69 12.60 -10.19 -6.89
C VAL A 69 11.36 -10.54 -6.08
N ILE A 70 10.30 -9.72 -6.16
CA ILE A 70 9.05 -9.98 -5.45
C ILE A 70 8.23 -11.03 -6.20
N GLY A 71 7.65 -11.97 -5.47
CA GLY A 71 6.76 -12.99 -6.00
C GLY A 71 7.40 -14.34 -6.28
N LYS A 72 8.70 -14.50 -6.04
CA LYS A 72 9.43 -15.76 -6.25
C LYS A 72 9.57 -16.58 -4.97
N GLU A 73 9.77 -15.91 -3.84
CA GLU A 73 10.01 -16.54 -2.54
C GLU A 73 9.36 -15.72 -1.44
N GLU A 74 9.30 -16.27 -0.24
CA GLU A 74 8.93 -15.51 0.94
C GLU A 74 9.94 -14.37 1.16
N ILE A 75 9.41 -13.22 1.59
CA ILE A 75 10.21 -12.01 1.78
C ILE A 75 10.56 -11.91 3.27
N ALA A 76 11.81 -12.18 3.60
CA ALA A 76 12.28 -12.18 5.00
C ALA A 76 12.13 -10.81 5.67
N GLU A 77 12.28 -9.73 4.91
CA GLU A 77 12.14 -8.34 5.39
C GLU A 77 10.69 -7.95 5.67
N LEU A 78 9.72 -8.75 5.19
CA LEU A 78 8.29 -8.52 5.36
C LEU A 78 7.62 -9.75 5.99
N PRO A 79 7.93 -10.07 7.26
CA PRO A 79 7.43 -11.30 7.88
C PRO A 79 5.95 -11.21 8.27
N ASP A 80 5.42 -10.02 8.47
CA ASP A 80 4.03 -9.80 8.89
C ASP A 80 3.15 -9.50 7.69
N LYS A 81 2.26 -10.44 7.34
CA LYS A 81 1.34 -10.32 6.20
C LYS A 81 0.25 -9.26 6.41
N GLU A 82 0.02 -8.82 7.63
CA GLU A 82 -0.98 -7.80 7.97
C GLU A 82 -0.37 -6.41 8.14
N GLN A 83 0.95 -6.30 8.09
CA GLN A 83 1.64 -5.03 8.23
C GLN A 83 1.25 -4.05 7.12
N MET A 84 1.06 -2.79 7.48
CA MET A 84 0.84 -1.73 6.50
C MET A 84 2.11 -1.50 5.68
N ILE A 85 2.00 -1.62 4.37
CA ILE A 85 3.11 -1.42 3.44
C ILE A 85 2.73 -0.33 2.44
N LEU A 86 3.51 0.73 2.42
CA LEU A 86 3.36 1.86 1.50
C LEU A 86 4.39 1.69 0.38
N VAL A 87 3.92 1.43 -0.83
CA VAL A 87 4.76 1.00 -1.96
C VAL A 87 4.90 2.11 -2.99
N TYR A 88 6.12 2.40 -3.40
CA TYR A 88 6.39 3.36 -4.47
C TYR A 88 7.53 2.88 -5.39
N CYS A 89 7.59 3.47 -6.57
CA CYS A 89 8.73 3.31 -7.48
C CYS A 89 9.15 4.67 -8.03
N ARG A 90 9.56 4.75 -9.30
CA ARG A 90 9.91 6.03 -9.90
C ARG A 90 8.67 6.80 -10.36
N SER A 91 7.79 6.15 -11.14
CA SER A 91 6.63 6.77 -11.80
C SER A 91 5.30 6.02 -11.58
N GLY A 92 5.32 4.87 -10.91
CA GLY A 92 4.12 4.11 -10.55
C GLY A 92 3.93 2.75 -11.23
N ASN A 93 4.62 2.44 -12.32
CA ASN A 93 4.43 1.16 -13.03
C ASN A 93 4.93 -0.05 -12.24
N ARG A 94 6.16 -0.01 -11.77
CA ARG A 94 6.76 -1.10 -11.00
C ARG A 94 6.08 -1.27 -9.65
N SER A 95 5.66 -0.17 -9.01
CA SER A 95 4.96 -0.21 -7.73
C SER A 95 3.60 -0.89 -7.83
N LYS A 96 2.87 -0.69 -8.92
CA LYS A 96 1.62 -1.41 -9.16
C LYS A 96 1.84 -2.90 -9.35
N GLN A 97 2.85 -3.28 -10.14
CA GLN A 97 3.23 -4.68 -10.33
C GLN A 97 3.65 -5.34 -9.01
N ALA A 98 4.49 -4.66 -8.25
CA ALA A 98 4.95 -5.14 -6.94
C ALA A 98 3.79 -5.31 -5.98
N SER A 99 2.87 -4.35 -5.94
CA SER A 99 1.69 -4.39 -5.06
C SER A 99 0.76 -5.56 -5.40
N GLU A 100 0.56 -5.85 -6.68
CA GLU A 100 -0.18 -7.05 -7.11
C GLU A 100 0.48 -8.34 -6.65
N LYS A 101 1.80 -8.42 -6.78
CA LYS A 101 2.58 -9.59 -6.33
C LYS A 101 2.51 -9.77 -4.82
N LEU A 102 2.62 -8.67 -4.06
CA LEU A 102 2.48 -8.71 -2.60
C LEU A 102 1.10 -9.20 -2.19
N ALA A 103 0.05 -8.69 -2.81
CA ALA A 103 -1.31 -9.14 -2.55
C ALA A 103 -1.48 -10.63 -2.85
N ALA A 104 -0.92 -11.10 -3.95
CA ALA A 104 -0.94 -12.52 -4.32
C ALA A 104 -0.19 -13.41 -3.32
N LEU A 105 0.83 -12.88 -2.66
CA LEU A 105 1.57 -13.57 -1.60
C LEU A 105 0.85 -13.56 -0.24
N GLY A 106 -0.32 -12.89 -0.15
CA GLY A 106 -1.12 -12.87 1.06
C GLY A 106 -0.96 -11.63 1.93
N TYR A 107 -0.23 -10.61 1.47
CA TYR A 107 -0.17 -9.33 2.18
C TYR A 107 -1.51 -8.61 2.03
N THR A 108 -2.13 -8.25 3.15
CA THR A 108 -3.51 -7.77 3.19
C THR A 108 -3.64 -6.26 3.35
N ASN A 109 -2.54 -5.55 3.55
CA ASN A 109 -2.56 -4.13 3.92
C ASN A 109 -1.56 -3.32 3.09
N VAL A 110 -1.69 -3.45 1.77
CA VAL A 110 -0.77 -2.86 0.78
C VAL A 110 -1.40 -1.63 0.14
N TYR A 111 -0.66 -0.52 0.17
CA TYR A 111 -1.04 0.78 -0.39
C TYR A 111 0.02 1.24 -1.39
N GLU A 112 -0.36 1.44 -2.63
CA GLU A 112 0.53 1.90 -3.69
C GLU A 112 0.29 3.40 -3.92
N PHE A 113 1.35 4.21 -3.92
CA PHE A 113 1.19 5.66 -3.96
C PHE A 113 1.97 6.37 -5.08
N GLY A 114 2.36 5.65 -6.10
CA GLY A 114 2.96 6.27 -7.30
C GLY A 114 4.48 6.27 -7.30
N GLY A 115 5.07 7.41 -7.56
CA GLY A 115 6.50 7.47 -7.78
C GLY A 115 7.21 8.65 -7.13
N ILE A 116 8.50 8.46 -6.89
CA ILE A 116 9.36 9.46 -6.25
C ILE A 116 9.47 10.77 -7.07
N ILE A 117 9.17 10.72 -8.38
CA ILE A 117 9.14 11.93 -9.20
C ILE A 117 8.10 12.94 -8.72
N ASP A 118 7.04 12.48 -8.05
CA ASP A 118 5.98 13.34 -7.50
C ASP A 118 6.14 13.62 -6.00
N TRP A 119 7.17 13.03 -5.39
CA TRP A 119 7.45 13.23 -3.98
C TRP A 119 8.03 14.62 -3.71
N THR A 120 7.42 15.36 -2.81
CA THR A 120 7.84 16.74 -2.46
C THR A 120 8.57 16.84 -1.13
N GLY A 121 8.65 15.76 -0.39
CA GLY A 121 9.36 15.70 0.89
C GLY A 121 10.88 15.53 0.73
N ASP A 122 11.54 15.39 1.86
CA ASP A 122 12.98 15.13 1.88
C ASP A 122 13.33 13.77 1.26
N THR A 123 14.54 13.67 0.74
CA THR A 123 15.13 12.41 0.29
C THR A 123 16.51 12.24 0.92
N VAL A 124 16.94 11.00 1.04
CA VAL A 124 18.26 10.65 1.54
C VAL A 124 18.99 9.77 0.53
N SER A 125 20.30 9.67 0.67
CA SER A 125 21.16 8.82 -0.18
C SER A 125 22.00 7.90 0.68
N GLU A 126 22.49 6.84 0.05
CA GLU A 126 23.44 5.91 0.69
C GLU A 126 24.81 5.97 0.05
#